data_c8f13affd6a484650e38855ef1a081af
#
_entry.id   c8f13affd6a484650e38855ef1a081af
#
_cell.length_a   1.000
_cell.length_b   1.000
_cell.length_c   1.000
_cell.angle_alpha   90.00
_cell.angle_beta   90.00
_cell.angle_gamma   90.00
#
_symmetry.space_group_name_H-M   'P 1'
#
loop_
_entity.id
_entity.type
_entity.pdbx_description
1 polymer ?
#
loop_
_entity_poly.entity_id
_entity_poly.type
_entity_poly.pdbx_seq_one_letter_code
_entity_poly.pdbx_strand_id
1 'polypeptide(L)'
;SGKRFSFADISIVDGDVDIDDIRLMQSRISSCGSLSDHGDAISHDFYFQPLSPCKKLHGEDSREKWERCEGAGSRKKEEFTRAVALGLMDSLRKSKSDGFVVSASGGADSSAVICLIAIGIALVVLEHQSDAAERLGHTVLPFSPIGSSGGPYEDDFVQRLVAEVLTCVYQSTVNSSKLTKEAARTVASSVGARFHEFDVEPIVQKYEQLADSVLGRKLSWERDDIARQNIQARVRAPGVWLLANLYNAMLVATSNRSEVAVGYATMDGDTAGGIAPIAG
;
A
#
# COMPACT_ATOMS: atom_id res chain seq x y z
N SER A 1 12.95 20.54 -9.07
CA SER A 1 12.67 19.46 -8.11
C SER A 1 11.96 18.33 -8.84
N GLY A 2 12.38 17.08 -8.62
CA GLY A 2 11.76 15.91 -9.22
C GLY A 2 10.37 15.58 -8.62
N LYS A 3 9.70 14.59 -9.21
CA LYS A 3 8.44 14.05 -8.66
C LYS A 3 8.67 13.56 -7.22
N ARG A 4 7.76 13.88 -6.32
CA ARG A 4 7.88 13.52 -4.91
C ARG A 4 7.63 12.03 -4.67
N PHE A 5 6.71 11.42 -5.41
CA PHE A 5 6.43 9.99 -5.42
C PHE A 5 6.46 9.52 -6.87
N SER A 6 7.46 8.73 -7.23
CA SER A 6 7.59 8.12 -8.55
C SER A 6 7.55 6.60 -8.42
N PHE A 7 6.82 5.95 -9.29
CA PHE A 7 6.78 4.49 -9.41
C PHE A 7 7.84 3.97 -10.40
N ALA A 8 8.65 4.85 -10.99
CA ALA A 8 9.78 4.48 -11.85
C ALA A 8 10.94 3.91 -11.04
N ASP A 9 11.74 3.03 -11.65
CA ASP A 9 12.93 2.46 -11.01
C ASP A 9 14.02 3.50 -10.80
N ILE A 10 14.15 4.44 -11.73
CA ILE A 10 15.17 5.49 -11.72
C ILE A 10 14.46 6.83 -11.92
N SER A 11 14.71 7.76 -11.03
CA SER A 11 14.29 9.15 -11.17
C SER A 11 15.52 10.03 -11.31
N ILE A 12 15.61 10.75 -12.42
CA ILE A 12 16.69 11.71 -12.66
C ILE A 12 16.14 13.11 -12.34
N VAL A 13 16.86 13.80 -11.47
CA VAL A 13 16.55 15.19 -11.12
C VAL A 13 17.74 16.06 -11.51
N ASP A 14 17.49 17.03 -12.35
CA ASP A 14 18.44 18.06 -12.74
C ASP A 14 18.02 19.42 -12.17
N GLY A 15 18.94 20.33 -12.09
CA GLY A 15 18.68 21.67 -11.61
C GLY A 15 19.87 22.59 -11.82
N ASP A 16 19.56 23.86 -11.99
CA ASP A 16 20.57 24.92 -12.06
C ASP A 16 20.98 25.32 -10.66
N VAL A 17 22.28 25.50 -10.45
CA VAL A 17 22.87 25.87 -9.17
C VAL A 17 23.64 27.15 -9.35
N ASP A 18 23.28 28.19 -8.59
CA ASP A 18 24.06 29.43 -8.49
C ASP A 18 25.23 29.22 -7.52
N ILE A 19 26.44 29.12 -8.07
CA ILE A 19 27.64 28.85 -7.28
C ILE A 19 27.98 30.04 -6.36
N ASP A 20 27.71 31.27 -6.78
CA ASP A 20 28.01 32.45 -5.97
C ASP A 20 27.06 32.58 -4.79
N ASP A 21 25.79 32.24 -4.97
CA ASP A 21 24.82 32.12 -3.85
C ASP A 21 25.25 31.08 -2.84
N ILE A 22 25.71 29.91 -3.30
CA ILE A 22 26.20 28.84 -2.42
C ILE A 22 27.42 29.31 -1.64
N ARG A 23 28.40 29.93 -2.30
CA ARG A 23 29.59 30.50 -1.64
C ARG A 23 29.22 31.56 -0.60
N LEU A 24 28.26 32.42 -0.93
CA LEU A 24 27.75 33.44 0.00
C LEU A 24 27.06 32.80 1.21
N MET A 25 26.23 31.77 0.99
CA MET A 25 25.61 31.02 2.09
C MET A 25 26.66 30.30 2.96
N GLN A 26 27.63 29.65 2.35
CA GLN A 26 28.73 28.96 3.07
C GLN A 26 29.53 29.93 3.92
N SER A 27 29.81 31.16 3.43
CA SER A 27 30.52 32.17 4.19
C SER A 27 29.75 32.66 5.41
N ARG A 28 28.41 32.51 5.43
CA ARG A 28 27.56 32.89 6.57
C ARG A 28 27.40 31.78 7.60
N ILE A 29 27.75 30.56 7.27
CA ILE A 29 27.65 29.40 8.16
C ILE A 29 29.00 29.17 8.80
N SER A 30 29.19 29.64 10.04
CA SER A 30 30.44 29.55 10.81
C SER A 30 30.88 28.10 11.15
N SER A 31 30.02 27.12 10.91
CA SER A 31 30.26 25.68 11.15
C SER A 31 30.73 24.91 9.91
N CYS A 32 30.96 25.57 8.78
CA CYS A 32 31.62 24.94 7.65
C CYS A 32 33.10 24.68 8.01
N GLY A 33 33.39 23.49 8.54
CA GLY A 33 34.75 23.01 8.73
C GLY A 33 35.49 23.00 7.40
N SER A 34 36.80 23.26 7.41
CA SER A 34 37.65 23.08 6.24
C SER A 34 37.37 21.71 5.65
N LEU A 35 37.09 21.64 4.36
CA LEU A 35 37.05 20.40 3.60
C LEU A 35 38.40 19.69 3.80
N SER A 36 38.48 18.83 4.83
CA SER A 36 39.60 17.96 5.02
C SER A 36 39.61 16.95 3.87
N ASP A 37 40.77 16.75 3.31
CA ASP A 37 41.11 15.84 2.24
C ASP A 37 40.25 14.58 2.21
N HIS A 38 39.23 14.57 1.33
CA HIS A 38 38.44 13.40 1.05
C HIS A 38 39.14 12.58 0.01
N GLY A 39 40.03 11.65 0.45
CA GLY A 39 40.80 10.77 -0.41
C GLY A 39 40.00 9.94 -1.44
N ASP A 40 38.68 9.95 -1.34
CA ASP A 40 37.76 9.27 -2.25
C ASP A 40 37.01 10.22 -3.19
N ALA A 41 37.38 11.51 -3.26
CA ALA A 41 36.73 12.45 -4.16
C ALA A 41 37.01 12.14 -5.63
N ILE A 42 35.98 11.86 -6.39
CA ILE A 42 36.10 11.73 -7.85
C ILE A 42 36.20 13.15 -8.43
N SER A 43 37.38 13.49 -8.95
CA SER A 43 37.61 14.76 -9.60
C SER A 43 37.42 14.63 -11.11
N HIS A 44 36.58 15.48 -11.68
CA HIS A 44 36.37 15.58 -13.12
C HIS A 44 36.67 16.98 -13.59
N ASP A 45 37.52 17.11 -14.63
CA ASP A 45 37.73 18.38 -15.30
C ASP A 45 36.49 18.73 -16.14
N PHE A 46 35.82 19.81 -15.79
CA PHE A 46 34.63 20.27 -16.49
C PHE A 46 34.87 21.68 -17.06
N TYR A 47 34.68 21.83 -18.34
CA TYR A 47 34.74 23.16 -18.99
C TYR A 47 33.43 23.86 -18.83
N PHE A 48 33.39 24.90 -18.00
CA PHE A 48 32.22 25.73 -17.78
C PHE A 48 32.11 26.82 -18.84
N GLN A 49 31.06 26.79 -19.68
CA GLN A 49 30.72 27.92 -20.50
C GLN A 49 29.95 28.95 -19.67
N PRO A 50 30.45 30.20 -19.53
CA PRO A 50 29.72 31.23 -18.82
C PRO A 50 28.31 31.44 -19.43
N LEU A 51 27.28 31.29 -18.64
CA LEU A 51 25.93 31.57 -19.09
C LEU A 51 25.76 33.09 -19.36
N SER A 52 25.06 33.43 -20.45
CA SER A 52 24.74 34.83 -20.74
C SER A 52 23.91 35.43 -19.58
N PRO A 53 24.27 36.62 -19.04
CA PRO A 53 23.64 37.18 -17.82
C PRO A 53 22.14 37.43 -17.89
N CYS A 54 21.51 37.25 -19.02
CA CYS A 54 20.11 37.64 -19.28
C CYS A 54 19.07 36.51 -19.27
N LYS A 55 19.48 35.25 -19.01
CA LYS A 55 18.48 34.18 -18.85
C LYS A 55 18.13 34.06 -17.37
N LYS A 56 16.97 34.58 -16.98
CA LYS A 56 16.35 34.20 -15.72
C LYS A 56 16.16 32.70 -15.74
N LEU A 57 16.89 32.01 -14.85
CA LEU A 57 16.70 30.59 -14.57
C LEU A 57 15.36 30.45 -13.85
N HIS A 58 14.28 30.46 -14.59
CA HIS A 58 12.98 30.05 -14.09
C HIS A 58 12.87 28.56 -14.33
N GLY A 59 13.29 27.79 -13.36
CA GLY A 59 12.92 26.37 -13.32
C GLY A 59 11.40 26.28 -13.42
N GLU A 60 10.91 25.53 -14.39
CA GLU A 60 9.48 25.22 -14.44
C GLU A 60 9.09 24.58 -13.09
N ASP A 61 7.95 24.98 -12.57
CA ASP A 61 7.41 24.37 -11.34
C ASP A 61 7.06 22.89 -11.63
N SER A 62 7.99 22.01 -11.32
CA SER A 62 7.88 20.57 -11.55
C SER A 62 6.92 19.87 -10.59
N ARG A 63 6.27 20.63 -9.67
CA ARG A 63 5.29 20.05 -8.74
C ARG A 63 4.08 19.52 -9.49
N GLU A 64 3.63 18.33 -9.11
CA GLU A 64 2.42 17.73 -9.63
C GLU A 64 1.16 18.53 -9.21
N LYS A 65 0.04 18.36 -9.95
CA LYS A 65 -1.21 19.08 -9.68
C LYS A 65 -1.68 18.91 -8.22
N TRP A 66 -1.53 17.73 -7.65
CA TRP A 66 -1.94 17.44 -6.27
C TRP A 66 -1.09 18.18 -5.22
N GLU A 67 0.18 18.44 -5.50
CA GLU A 67 1.08 19.20 -4.62
C GLU A 67 0.73 20.71 -4.59
N ARG A 68 0.03 21.19 -5.62
CA ARG A 68 -0.40 22.59 -5.76
C ARG A 68 -1.77 22.84 -5.10
N CYS A 69 -2.47 21.80 -4.64
CA CYS A 69 -3.77 21.97 -4.00
C CYS A 69 -3.66 22.80 -2.72
N GLU A 70 -4.42 23.90 -2.61
CA GLU A 70 -4.35 24.88 -1.53
C GLU A 70 -4.92 24.39 -0.19
N GLY A 71 -5.63 23.27 -0.16
CA GLY A 71 -6.17 22.68 1.07
C GLY A 71 -5.14 21.84 1.84
N ALA A 72 -4.56 22.34 2.93
CA ALA A 72 -3.56 21.62 3.74
C ALA A 72 -4.04 20.21 4.17
N GLY A 73 -5.33 20.05 4.47
CA GLY A 73 -5.91 18.74 4.83
C GLY A 73 -6.02 17.78 3.65
N SER A 74 -6.36 18.28 2.44
CA SER A 74 -6.46 17.48 1.22
C SER A 74 -5.07 17.01 0.77
N ARG A 75 -4.09 17.90 0.78
CA ARG A 75 -2.71 17.55 0.40
C ARG A 75 -2.09 16.49 1.29
N LYS A 76 -2.30 16.56 2.62
CA LYS A 76 -1.81 15.54 3.55
C LYS A 76 -2.42 14.17 3.30
N LYS A 77 -3.71 14.10 2.97
CA LYS A 77 -4.39 12.84 2.65
C LYS A 77 -3.85 12.24 1.36
N GLU A 78 -3.70 13.07 0.32
CA GLU A 78 -3.14 12.65 -0.96
C GLU A 78 -1.69 12.16 -0.81
N GLU A 79 -0.87 12.91 -0.06
CA GLU A 79 0.50 12.53 0.25
C GLU A 79 0.58 11.17 0.96
N PHE A 80 -0.25 10.98 2.00
CA PHE A 80 -0.34 9.70 2.70
C PHE A 80 -0.74 8.57 1.77
N THR A 81 -1.79 8.78 0.97
CA THR A 81 -2.30 7.78 0.02
C THR A 81 -1.21 7.36 -0.97
N ARG A 82 -0.51 8.33 -1.58
CA ARG A 82 0.58 8.04 -2.54
C ARG A 82 1.78 7.37 -1.90
N ALA A 83 2.15 7.79 -0.69
CA ALA A 83 3.26 7.17 0.05
C ALA A 83 2.99 5.71 0.38
N VAL A 84 1.80 5.40 0.91
CA VAL A 84 1.41 4.02 1.23
C VAL A 84 1.25 3.18 -0.03
N ALA A 85 0.61 3.72 -1.07
CA ALA A 85 0.47 3.05 -2.35
C ALA A 85 1.83 2.69 -2.97
N LEU A 86 2.78 3.64 -2.98
CA LEU A 86 4.14 3.39 -3.44
C LEU A 86 4.84 2.30 -2.63
N GLY A 87 4.74 2.36 -1.29
CA GLY A 87 5.30 1.35 -0.40
C GLY A 87 4.74 -0.05 -0.65
N LEU A 88 3.43 -0.18 -0.91
CA LEU A 88 2.79 -1.44 -1.27
C LEU A 88 3.30 -1.98 -2.61
N MET A 89 3.31 -1.16 -3.66
CA MET A 89 3.79 -1.57 -4.99
C MET A 89 5.27 -1.93 -4.98
N ASP A 90 6.11 -1.18 -4.23
CA ASP A 90 7.52 -1.49 -4.05
C ASP A 90 7.73 -2.80 -3.29
N SER A 91 6.90 -3.06 -2.27
CA SER A 91 6.96 -4.32 -1.51
C SER A 91 6.59 -5.51 -2.40
N LEU A 92 5.55 -5.38 -3.22
CA LEU A 92 5.15 -6.41 -4.20
C LEU A 92 6.31 -6.74 -5.14
N ARG A 93 6.89 -5.74 -5.76
CA ARG A 93 7.98 -5.88 -6.71
C ARG A 93 9.24 -6.49 -6.08
N LYS A 94 9.63 -6.01 -4.89
CA LYS A 94 10.85 -6.47 -4.20
C LYS A 94 10.72 -7.87 -3.63
N SER A 95 9.54 -8.27 -3.18
CA SER A 95 9.25 -9.62 -2.71
C SER A 95 9.10 -10.64 -3.84
N LYS A 96 8.94 -10.19 -5.09
CA LYS A 96 8.59 -11.02 -6.25
C LYS A 96 7.30 -11.82 -6.04
N SER A 97 6.35 -11.22 -5.33
CA SER A 97 5.02 -11.77 -5.14
C SER A 97 4.13 -11.41 -6.33
N ASP A 98 3.18 -12.27 -6.68
CA ASP A 98 2.29 -12.08 -7.83
C ASP A 98 1.05 -11.24 -7.47
N GLY A 99 0.85 -10.88 -6.20
CA GLY A 99 -0.29 -10.06 -5.79
C GLY A 99 -0.44 -9.93 -4.29
N PHE A 100 -1.63 -9.50 -3.90
CA PHE A 100 -2.03 -9.32 -2.51
C PHE A 100 -3.26 -10.14 -2.15
N VAL A 101 -3.27 -10.66 -0.95
CA VAL A 101 -4.48 -11.24 -0.32
C VAL A 101 -4.86 -10.36 0.87
N VAL A 102 -6.12 -9.97 0.95
CA VAL A 102 -6.66 -9.13 2.03
C VAL A 102 -7.87 -9.81 2.66
N SER A 103 -7.88 -9.92 3.99
CA SER A 103 -9.06 -10.34 4.74
C SER A 103 -10.06 -9.17 4.79
N ALA A 104 -11.15 -9.25 4.00
CA ALA A 104 -12.14 -8.21 3.85
C ALA A 104 -13.24 -8.37 4.90
N SER A 105 -13.16 -7.66 6.02
CA SER A 105 -14.15 -7.74 7.11
C SER A 105 -15.45 -6.96 6.84
N GLY A 106 -15.43 -6.05 5.86
CA GLY A 106 -16.49 -5.07 5.63
C GLY A 106 -16.41 -3.85 6.56
N GLY A 107 -15.34 -3.74 7.35
CA GLY A 107 -15.02 -2.57 8.17
C GLY A 107 -14.22 -1.52 7.40
N ALA A 108 -14.00 -0.36 8.03
CA ALA A 108 -13.31 0.78 7.41
C ALA A 108 -11.85 0.46 7.06
N ASP A 109 -11.13 -0.23 7.96
CA ASP A 109 -9.70 -0.49 7.80
C ASP A 109 -9.42 -1.45 6.63
N SER A 110 -10.11 -2.58 6.57
CA SER A 110 -9.98 -3.51 5.44
C SER A 110 -10.37 -2.85 4.12
N SER A 111 -11.41 -2.02 4.12
CA SER A 111 -11.84 -1.25 2.95
C SER A 111 -10.78 -0.23 2.52
N ALA A 112 -10.17 0.47 3.47
CA ALA A 112 -9.07 1.42 3.20
C ALA A 112 -7.87 0.71 2.57
N VAL A 113 -7.46 -0.44 3.10
CA VAL A 113 -6.35 -1.23 2.55
C VAL A 113 -6.64 -1.70 1.12
N ILE A 114 -7.85 -2.22 0.86
CA ILE A 114 -8.29 -2.62 -0.48
C ILE A 114 -8.21 -1.43 -1.45
N CYS A 115 -8.73 -0.27 -1.07
CA CYS A 115 -8.68 0.94 -1.88
C CYS A 115 -7.24 1.43 -2.11
N LEU A 116 -6.37 1.40 -1.09
CA LEU A 116 -4.97 1.82 -1.21
C LEU A 116 -4.19 0.94 -2.20
N ILE A 117 -4.43 -0.37 -2.22
CA ILE A 117 -3.84 -1.28 -3.20
C ILE A 117 -4.34 -0.95 -4.62
N ALA A 118 -5.65 -0.78 -4.80
CA ALA A 118 -6.24 -0.43 -6.10
C ALA A 118 -5.73 0.92 -6.61
N ILE A 119 -5.61 1.93 -5.74
CA ILE A 119 -5.02 3.23 -6.06
C ILE A 119 -3.55 3.06 -6.48
N GLY A 120 -2.78 2.23 -5.78
CA GLY A 120 -1.40 1.94 -6.12
C GLY A 120 -1.28 1.37 -7.54
N ILE A 121 -2.11 0.40 -7.89
CA ILE A 121 -2.17 -0.18 -9.24
C ILE A 121 -2.53 0.89 -10.28
N ALA A 122 -3.53 1.73 -10.00
CA ALA A 122 -3.92 2.82 -10.90
C ALA A 122 -2.78 3.84 -11.09
N LEU A 123 -2.04 4.18 -10.06
CA LEU A 123 -0.88 5.06 -10.15
C LEU A 123 0.27 4.45 -10.96
N VAL A 124 0.51 3.14 -10.84
CA VAL A 124 1.45 2.41 -11.71
C VAL A 124 1.00 2.47 -13.17
N VAL A 125 -0.30 2.26 -13.44
CA VAL A 125 -0.85 2.36 -14.81
C VAL A 125 -0.73 3.79 -15.37
N LEU A 126 -0.97 4.81 -14.56
CA LEU A 126 -0.81 6.21 -14.97
C LEU A 126 0.65 6.56 -15.34
N GLU A 127 1.63 5.97 -14.65
CA GLU A 127 3.05 6.25 -14.92
C GLU A 127 3.63 5.36 -16.02
N HIS A 128 3.27 4.08 -16.08
CA HIS A 128 3.87 3.08 -16.97
C HIS A 128 2.99 2.67 -18.15
N GLN A 129 1.73 3.04 -18.17
CA GLN A 129 0.77 2.75 -19.26
C GLN A 129 0.77 1.26 -19.67
N SER A 130 1.15 0.94 -20.91
CA SER A 130 1.20 -0.42 -21.45
C SER A 130 2.08 -1.38 -20.65
N ASP A 131 3.13 -0.87 -20.02
CA ASP A 131 4.15 -1.67 -19.33
C ASP A 131 3.79 -1.96 -17.87
N ALA A 132 2.65 -1.42 -17.40
CA ALA A 132 2.21 -1.54 -16.02
C ALA A 132 2.00 -3.00 -15.58
N ALA A 133 1.46 -3.85 -16.45
CA ALA A 133 1.23 -5.27 -16.15
C ALA A 133 2.56 -6.01 -15.96
N GLU A 134 3.51 -5.85 -16.89
CA GLU A 134 4.83 -6.46 -16.79
C GLU A 134 5.58 -5.99 -15.53
N ARG A 135 5.45 -4.69 -15.20
CA ARG A 135 6.05 -4.12 -14.01
C ARG A 135 5.51 -4.70 -12.70
N LEU A 136 4.26 -5.13 -12.69
CA LEU A 136 3.65 -5.82 -11.55
C LEU A 136 3.83 -7.35 -11.61
N GLY A 137 4.63 -7.86 -12.56
CA GLY A 137 4.94 -9.28 -12.68
C GLY A 137 3.88 -10.10 -13.43
N HIS A 138 2.96 -9.45 -14.13
CA HIS A 138 1.86 -10.11 -14.84
C HIS A 138 2.06 -10.13 -16.35
N THR A 139 1.43 -11.10 -17.01
CA THR A 139 1.43 -11.21 -18.46
C THR A 139 0.80 -9.97 -19.10
N VAL A 140 1.34 -9.54 -20.24
CA VAL A 140 0.85 -8.37 -20.97
C VAL A 140 -0.65 -8.51 -21.26
N LEU A 141 -1.44 -7.66 -20.62
CA LEU A 141 -2.87 -7.51 -20.90
C LEU A 141 -3.07 -6.48 -22.01
N PRO A 142 -4.13 -6.60 -22.85
CA PRO A 142 -4.45 -5.56 -23.83
C PRO A 142 -4.65 -4.21 -23.14
N PHE A 143 -3.79 -3.24 -23.46
CA PHE A 143 -3.85 -1.89 -22.90
C PHE A 143 -4.89 -1.04 -23.64
N SER A 144 -5.72 -0.35 -22.89
CA SER A 144 -6.58 0.72 -23.40
C SER A 144 -6.14 2.02 -22.73
N PRO A 145 -5.88 3.12 -23.51
CA PRO A 145 -5.46 4.38 -22.91
C PRO A 145 -6.50 4.90 -21.93
N ILE A 146 -6.04 5.39 -20.77
CA ILE A 146 -6.91 5.98 -19.75
C ILE A 146 -7.60 7.21 -20.32
N GLY A 147 -8.90 7.21 -20.29
CA GLY A 147 -9.71 8.41 -20.28
C GLY A 147 -10.22 8.94 -21.60
N SER A 148 -11.41 8.53 -21.92
CA SER A 148 -12.32 9.39 -22.68
C SER A 148 -13.66 9.63 -22.00
N SER A 149 -14.00 8.97 -20.88
CA SER A 149 -15.31 9.13 -20.24
C SER A 149 -15.42 8.72 -18.75
N GLY A 150 -14.36 8.22 -18.14
CA GLY A 150 -14.37 7.79 -16.72
C GLY A 150 -13.14 8.27 -15.96
N GLY A 151 -13.16 8.20 -14.63
CA GLY A 151 -11.97 8.40 -13.81
C GLY A 151 -10.96 7.25 -13.98
N PRO A 152 -9.70 7.42 -13.53
CA PRO A 152 -8.64 6.42 -13.69
C PRO A 152 -8.95 5.04 -13.05
N TYR A 153 -9.99 4.95 -12.23
CA TYR A 153 -10.43 3.71 -11.58
C TYR A 153 -11.57 2.98 -12.33
N GLU A 154 -12.17 3.64 -13.32
CA GLU A 154 -13.24 3.07 -14.16
C GLU A 154 -12.71 2.49 -15.46
N ASP A 155 -11.40 2.55 -15.68
CA ASP A 155 -10.75 1.97 -16.83
C ASP A 155 -10.76 0.44 -16.73
N ASP A 156 -11.29 -0.23 -17.73
CA ASP A 156 -11.35 -1.69 -17.85
C ASP A 156 -9.96 -2.35 -17.68
N PHE A 157 -8.90 -1.68 -18.14
CA PHE A 157 -7.53 -2.17 -17.98
C PHE A 157 -7.09 -2.17 -16.50
N VAL A 158 -7.37 -1.08 -15.76
CA VAL A 158 -7.06 -0.99 -14.33
C VAL A 158 -7.84 -2.04 -13.55
N GLN A 159 -9.13 -2.20 -13.81
CA GLN A 159 -9.96 -3.20 -13.13
C GLN A 159 -9.48 -4.63 -13.39
N ARG A 160 -9.12 -4.95 -14.64
CA ARG A 160 -8.53 -6.26 -14.98
C ARG A 160 -7.21 -6.50 -14.25
N LEU A 161 -6.35 -5.48 -14.18
CA LEU A 161 -5.08 -5.59 -13.47
C LEU A 161 -5.29 -5.72 -11.96
N VAL A 162 -6.26 -4.99 -11.39
CA VAL A 162 -6.67 -5.18 -9.99
C VAL A 162 -7.17 -6.60 -9.76
N ALA A 163 -7.96 -7.17 -10.66
CA ALA A 163 -8.42 -8.56 -10.54
C ALA A 163 -7.27 -9.58 -10.57
N GLU A 164 -6.18 -9.30 -11.28
CA GLU A 164 -5.00 -10.16 -11.27
C GLU A 164 -4.18 -10.03 -9.98
N VAL A 165 -4.03 -8.82 -9.47
CA VAL A 165 -3.12 -8.49 -8.36
C VAL A 165 -3.79 -8.60 -6.99
N LEU A 166 -5.11 -8.37 -6.87
CA LEU A 166 -5.80 -8.25 -5.58
C LEU A 166 -6.89 -9.30 -5.39
N THR A 167 -6.75 -10.09 -4.34
CA THR A 167 -7.74 -11.06 -3.89
C THR A 167 -8.27 -10.67 -2.50
N CYS A 168 -9.57 -10.47 -2.39
CA CYS A 168 -10.28 -10.18 -1.16
C CYS A 168 -11.01 -11.42 -0.65
N VAL A 169 -10.91 -11.70 0.63
CA VAL A 169 -11.55 -12.88 1.25
C VAL A 169 -12.42 -12.44 2.42
N TYR A 170 -13.72 -12.67 2.31
CA TYR A 170 -14.63 -12.51 3.44
C TYR A 170 -14.78 -13.84 4.18
N GLN A 171 -14.60 -13.83 5.50
CA GLN A 171 -14.62 -15.03 6.31
C GLN A 171 -15.76 -14.97 7.32
N SER A 172 -16.84 -15.70 7.03
CA SER A 172 -18.06 -15.71 7.82
C SER A 172 -18.00 -16.67 9.01
N THR A 173 -18.66 -16.26 10.08
CA THR A 173 -19.06 -17.11 11.23
C THR A 173 -20.54 -16.90 11.50
N VAL A 174 -21.11 -17.62 12.44
CA VAL A 174 -22.50 -17.41 12.87
C VAL A 174 -22.78 -15.98 13.36
N ASN A 175 -21.75 -15.27 13.81
CA ASN A 175 -21.85 -13.89 14.27
C ASN A 175 -21.71 -12.85 13.15
N SER A 176 -21.46 -13.28 11.92
CA SER A 176 -21.27 -12.38 10.78
C SER A 176 -22.62 -11.84 10.28
N SER A 177 -22.69 -10.53 10.05
CA SER A 177 -23.91 -9.91 9.54
C SER A 177 -23.96 -9.90 8.02
N LYS A 178 -25.17 -9.92 7.46
CA LYS A 178 -25.36 -9.72 6.01
C LYS A 178 -24.81 -8.36 5.55
N LEU A 179 -24.93 -7.34 6.39
CA LEU A 179 -24.45 -5.99 6.09
C LEU A 179 -22.92 -5.95 5.89
N THR A 180 -22.15 -6.54 6.80
CA THR A 180 -20.68 -6.57 6.69
C THR A 180 -20.21 -7.37 5.47
N LYS A 181 -20.91 -8.46 5.15
CA LYS A 181 -20.65 -9.25 3.95
C LYS A 181 -20.88 -8.43 2.67
N GLU A 182 -22.04 -7.79 2.56
CA GLU A 182 -22.37 -6.94 1.41
C GLU A 182 -21.43 -5.74 1.31
N ALA A 183 -21.03 -5.12 2.41
CA ALA A 183 -20.05 -4.05 2.41
C ALA A 183 -18.69 -4.52 1.86
N ALA A 184 -18.18 -5.67 2.34
CA ALA A 184 -16.93 -6.25 1.84
C ALA A 184 -16.99 -6.57 0.34
N ARG A 185 -18.09 -7.19 -0.10
CA ARG A 185 -18.34 -7.51 -1.51
C ARG A 185 -18.40 -6.25 -2.37
N THR A 186 -19.14 -5.22 -1.92
CA THR A 186 -19.30 -3.97 -2.64
C THR A 186 -17.97 -3.27 -2.84
N VAL A 187 -17.15 -3.16 -1.78
CA VAL A 187 -15.81 -2.56 -1.89
C VAL A 187 -14.93 -3.33 -2.86
N ALA A 188 -14.84 -4.65 -2.72
CA ALA A 188 -14.03 -5.47 -3.62
C ALA A 188 -14.48 -5.34 -5.08
N SER A 189 -15.79 -5.38 -5.33
CA SER A 189 -16.35 -5.25 -6.69
C SER A 189 -16.12 -3.85 -7.28
N SER A 190 -16.23 -2.80 -6.47
CA SER A 190 -16.04 -1.41 -6.94
C SER A 190 -14.64 -1.12 -7.44
N VAL A 191 -13.63 -1.82 -6.91
CA VAL A 191 -12.24 -1.70 -7.37
C VAL A 191 -11.83 -2.77 -8.38
N GLY A 192 -12.71 -3.74 -8.69
CA GLY A 192 -12.43 -4.83 -9.62
C GLY A 192 -11.64 -6.00 -9.00
N ALA A 193 -11.52 -6.10 -7.67
CA ALA A 193 -10.78 -7.17 -7.01
C ALA A 193 -11.51 -8.53 -7.09
N ARG A 194 -10.73 -9.62 -7.13
CA ARG A 194 -11.29 -10.98 -6.92
C ARG A 194 -11.86 -11.08 -5.52
N PHE A 195 -13.06 -11.69 -5.39
CA PHE A 195 -13.74 -11.83 -4.11
C PHE A 195 -14.11 -13.27 -3.83
N HIS A 196 -13.69 -13.78 -2.67
CA HIS A 196 -14.02 -15.12 -2.19
C HIS A 196 -14.70 -15.04 -0.82
N GLU A 197 -15.50 -16.06 -0.55
CA GLU A 197 -16.17 -16.24 0.74
C GLU A 197 -15.77 -17.58 1.34
N PHE A 198 -15.35 -17.56 2.60
CA PHE A 198 -15.06 -18.75 3.38
C PHE A 198 -16.03 -18.82 4.56
N ASP A 199 -16.69 -19.94 4.75
CA ASP A 199 -17.36 -20.24 6.00
C ASP A 199 -16.35 -20.90 6.94
N VAL A 200 -15.91 -20.15 7.95
CA VAL A 200 -14.94 -20.64 8.95
C VAL A 200 -15.61 -21.14 10.23
N GLU A 201 -16.94 -21.08 10.33
CA GLU A 201 -17.70 -21.56 11.49
C GLU A 201 -17.43 -23.04 11.81
N PRO A 202 -17.38 -23.97 10.86
CA PRO A 202 -17.09 -25.38 11.15
C PRO A 202 -15.71 -25.58 11.82
N ILE A 203 -14.76 -24.72 11.48
CA ILE A 203 -13.40 -24.77 12.07
C ILE A 203 -13.42 -24.25 13.51
N VAL A 204 -14.14 -23.15 13.78
CA VAL A 204 -14.36 -22.63 15.14
C VAL A 204 -14.96 -23.71 16.02
N GLN A 205 -16.07 -24.33 15.57
CA GLN A 205 -16.74 -25.39 16.30
C GLN A 205 -15.83 -26.58 16.59
N LYS A 206 -14.94 -26.92 15.63
CA LYS A 206 -14.00 -28.01 15.84
C LYS A 206 -12.98 -27.70 16.93
N TYR A 207 -12.46 -26.48 16.98
CA TYR A 207 -11.58 -26.04 18.09
C TYR A 207 -12.32 -26.02 19.43
N GLU A 208 -13.57 -25.55 19.47
CA GLU A 208 -14.39 -25.59 20.70
C GLU A 208 -14.59 -27.03 21.19
N GLN A 209 -14.90 -27.97 20.29
CA GLN A 209 -15.02 -29.41 20.64
C GLN A 209 -13.72 -29.98 21.20
N LEU A 210 -12.57 -29.61 20.69
CA LEU A 210 -11.28 -30.05 21.21
C LEU A 210 -11.08 -29.51 22.64
N ALA A 211 -11.38 -28.25 22.89
CA ALA A 211 -11.31 -27.64 24.21
C ALA A 211 -12.30 -28.29 25.21
N ASP A 212 -13.53 -28.54 24.77
CA ASP A 212 -14.55 -29.23 25.60
C ASP A 212 -14.08 -30.61 26.05
N SER A 213 -13.41 -31.34 25.17
CA SER A 213 -12.88 -32.69 25.50
C SER A 213 -11.79 -32.65 26.57
N VAL A 214 -10.98 -31.58 26.59
CA VAL A 214 -9.93 -31.39 27.58
C VAL A 214 -10.48 -30.90 28.92
N LEU A 215 -11.46 -29.99 28.85
CA LEU A 215 -12.04 -29.36 30.05
C LEU A 215 -13.11 -30.23 30.74
N GLY A 216 -13.65 -31.25 30.06
CA GLY A 216 -14.77 -32.05 30.53
C GLY A 216 -16.10 -31.27 30.62
N ARG A 217 -16.17 -30.08 30.00
CA ARG A 217 -17.36 -29.21 29.97
C ARG A 217 -17.40 -28.43 28.67
N LYS A 218 -18.58 -27.95 28.29
CA LYS A 218 -18.74 -27.04 27.17
C LYS A 218 -18.24 -25.62 27.50
N LEU A 219 -17.65 -24.97 26.53
CA LEU A 219 -17.33 -23.55 26.59
C LEU A 219 -18.60 -22.71 26.63
N SER A 220 -18.60 -21.62 27.40
CA SER A 220 -19.72 -20.68 27.50
C SER A 220 -19.25 -19.24 27.35
N TRP A 221 -20.09 -18.35 26.83
CA TRP A 221 -19.79 -16.93 26.74
C TRP A 221 -19.61 -16.22 28.07
N GLU A 222 -20.26 -16.74 29.13
CA GLU A 222 -20.17 -16.16 30.47
C GLU A 222 -18.82 -16.38 31.16
N ARG A 223 -18.15 -17.47 30.81
CA ARG A 223 -16.89 -17.88 31.46
C ARG A 223 -15.67 -17.78 30.56
N ASP A 224 -15.86 -18.00 29.28
CA ASP A 224 -14.78 -18.27 28.33
C ASP A 224 -14.82 -17.29 27.14
N ASP A 225 -15.44 -16.10 27.33
CA ASP A 225 -15.66 -15.09 26.29
C ASP A 225 -14.40 -14.69 25.54
N ILE A 226 -13.33 -14.36 26.25
CA ILE A 226 -12.04 -13.97 25.65
C ILE A 226 -11.46 -15.12 24.81
N ALA A 227 -11.51 -16.36 25.31
CA ALA A 227 -10.98 -17.51 24.59
C ALA A 227 -11.77 -17.75 23.30
N ARG A 228 -13.10 -17.60 23.35
CA ARG A 228 -14.00 -17.76 22.20
C ARG A 228 -13.83 -16.63 21.18
N GLN A 229 -13.67 -15.39 21.62
CA GLN A 229 -13.36 -14.26 20.73
C GLN A 229 -12.01 -14.48 20.03
N ASN A 230 -11.00 -14.85 20.78
CA ASN A 230 -9.66 -15.08 20.25
C ASN A 230 -9.61 -16.21 19.22
N ILE A 231 -10.31 -17.33 19.45
CA ILE A 231 -10.32 -18.41 18.47
C ILE A 231 -11.09 -18.00 17.20
N GLN A 232 -12.16 -17.22 17.30
CA GLN A 232 -12.87 -16.69 16.14
C GLN A 232 -12.00 -15.73 15.30
N ALA A 233 -11.15 -14.95 15.93
CA ALA A 233 -10.20 -14.09 15.21
C ALA A 233 -9.10 -14.92 14.56
N ARG A 234 -8.45 -15.82 15.31
CA ARG A 234 -7.30 -16.61 14.84
C ARG A 234 -7.65 -17.59 13.73
N VAL A 235 -8.83 -18.19 13.77
CA VAL A 235 -9.24 -19.17 12.75
C VAL A 235 -9.31 -18.58 11.34
N ARG A 236 -9.37 -17.28 11.22
CA ARG A 236 -9.37 -16.57 9.92
C ARG A 236 -7.99 -16.54 9.27
N ALA A 237 -6.90 -16.55 10.05
CA ALA A 237 -5.56 -16.43 9.52
C ALA A 237 -5.12 -17.60 8.63
N PRO A 238 -5.29 -18.88 9.01
CA PRO A 238 -4.82 -20.00 8.19
C PRO A 238 -5.40 -20.03 6.78
N GLY A 239 -6.68 -19.69 6.60
CA GLY A 239 -7.34 -19.70 5.29
C GLY A 239 -6.77 -18.65 4.33
N VAL A 240 -6.53 -17.44 4.80
CA VAL A 240 -5.94 -16.38 3.97
C VAL A 240 -4.44 -16.59 3.72
N TRP A 241 -3.71 -17.16 4.69
CA TRP A 241 -2.33 -17.58 4.47
C TRP A 241 -2.22 -18.69 3.42
N LEU A 242 -3.14 -19.65 3.45
CA LEU A 242 -3.18 -20.71 2.43
C LEU A 242 -3.37 -20.12 1.03
N LEU A 243 -4.30 -19.19 0.86
CA LEU A 243 -4.49 -18.52 -0.43
C LEU A 243 -3.28 -17.69 -0.84
N ALA A 244 -2.68 -16.96 0.10
CA ALA A 244 -1.48 -16.18 -0.16
C ALA A 244 -0.35 -17.08 -0.68
N ASN A 245 -0.14 -18.25 -0.06
CA ASN A 245 0.85 -19.22 -0.52
C ASN A 245 0.51 -19.82 -1.88
N LEU A 246 -0.77 -20.17 -2.12
CA LEU A 246 -1.20 -20.76 -3.39
C LEU A 246 -1.08 -19.79 -4.56
N TYR A 247 -1.27 -18.50 -4.32
CA TYR A 247 -1.21 -17.45 -5.34
C TYR A 247 0.15 -16.75 -5.40
N ASN A 248 1.16 -17.23 -4.67
CA ASN A 248 2.43 -16.52 -4.49
C ASN A 248 2.21 -15.04 -4.13
N ALA A 249 1.24 -14.76 -3.29
CA ALA A 249 0.79 -13.42 -2.96
C ALA A 249 1.19 -13.01 -1.54
N MET A 250 1.30 -11.72 -1.31
CA MET A 250 1.57 -11.15 0.00
C MET A 250 0.27 -10.99 0.79
N LEU A 251 0.18 -11.59 1.98
CA LEU A 251 -0.93 -11.35 2.88
C LEU A 251 -0.77 -9.99 3.53
N VAL A 252 -1.80 -9.14 3.40
CA VAL A 252 -1.81 -7.78 3.97
C VAL A 252 -2.68 -7.75 5.20
N ALA A 253 -2.09 -7.38 6.34
CA ALA A 253 -2.82 -7.15 7.58
C ALA A 253 -3.59 -5.82 7.51
N THR A 254 -4.77 -5.81 8.10
CA THR A 254 -5.67 -4.65 8.12
C THR A 254 -5.73 -3.95 9.47
N SER A 255 -4.89 -4.34 10.43
CA SER A 255 -4.75 -3.68 11.72
C SER A 255 -4.29 -2.24 11.54
N ASN A 256 -4.88 -1.34 12.32
CA ASN A 256 -4.57 0.08 12.27
C ASN A 256 -3.71 0.51 13.47
N ARG A 257 -3.13 1.72 13.35
CA ARG A 257 -2.26 2.29 14.37
C ARG A 257 -2.95 2.48 15.73
N SER A 258 -4.24 2.80 15.74
CA SER A 258 -4.99 3.01 16.99
C SER A 258 -5.19 1.70 17.74
N GLU A 259 -5.50 0.62 17.04
CA GLU A 259 -5.60 -0.73 17.62
C GLU A 259 -4.28 -1.18 18.24
N VAL A 260 -3.18 -0.95 17.52
CA VAL A 260 -1.83 -1.24 18.03
C VAL A 260 -1.52 -0.42 19.27
N ALA A 261 -1.85 0.88 19.26
CA ALA A 261 -1.55 1.79 20.37
C ALA A 261 -2.31 1.44 21.65
N VAL A 262 -3.54 0.95 21.55
CA VAL A 262 -4.36 0.56 22.71
C VAL A 262 -4.27 -0.94 23.05
N GLY A 263 -3.54 -1.72 22.26
CA GLY A 263 -3.42 -3.17 22.42
C GLY A 263 -4.72 -3.94 22.11
N TYR A 264 -5.63 -3.36 21.34
CA TYR A 264 -6.88 -3.99 20.95
C TYR A 264 -6.73 -4.70 19.61
N ALA A 265 -5.95 -5.76 19.60
CA ALA A 265 -5.76 -6.61 18.43
C ALA A 265 -5.47 -8.05 18.89
N THR A 266 -6.04 -9.04 18.19
CA THR A 266 -5.74 -10.44 18.46
C THR A 266 -4.49 -10.86 17.69
N MET A 267 -3.43 -11.22 18.42
CA MET A 267 -2.21 -11.78 17.84
C MET A 267 -2.54 -13.04 17.03
N ASP A 268 -1.94 -13.19 15.86
CA ASP A 268 -2.22 -14.26 14.88
C ASP A 268 -3.66 -14.31 14.35
N GLY A 269 -4.42 -13.25 14.57
CA GLY A 269 -5.76 -13.03 14.04
C GLY A 269 -5.76 -11.79 13.16
N ASP A 270 -6.19 -10.66 13.71
CA ASP A 270 -6.29 -9.38 12.98
C ASP A 270 -4.93 -8.84 12.52
N THR A 271 -3.85 -9.21 13.24
CA THR A 271 -2.47 -8.84 12.89
C THR A 271 -1.79 -9.79 11.92
N ALA A 272 -2.48 -10.85 11.46
CA ALA A 272 -1.90 -11.81 10.54
C ALA A 272 -1.64 -11.17 9.17
N GLY A 273 -0.37 -11.11 8.77
CA GLY A 273 0.06 -10.57 7.48
C GLY A 273 1.56 -10.35 7.41
N GLY A 274 2.06 -10.27 6.18
CA GLY A 274 3.47 -9.95 5.90
C GLY A 274 3.76 -8.45 5.93
N ILE A 275 2.74 -7.62 5.76
CA ILE A 275 2.82 -6.15 5.77
C ILE A 275 1.52 -5.57 6.35
N ALA A 276 1.63 -4.49 7.11
CA ALA A 276 0.52 -3.77 7.73
C ALA A 276 0.56 -2.27 7.35
N PRO A 277 -0.01 -1.86 6.22
CA PRO A 277 0.20 -0.55 5.62
C PRO A 277 -0.39 0.61 6.41
N ILE A 278 -1.34 0.36 7.31
CA ILE A 278 -2.02 1.39 8.11
C ILE A 278 -1.73 1.30 9.61
N ALA A 279 -0.79 0.43 10.02
CA ALA A 279 -0.41 0.24 11.42
C ALA A 279 0.74 1.15 11.88
N GLY A 280 1.47 1.80 10.97
CA GLY A 280 2.68 2.57 11.28
C GLY A 280 2.63 4.03 10.91
#